data_7c43a1dcce11124f01ab892c35448ccf
#
_entry.id   7c43a1dcce11124f01ab892c35448ccf
#
_cell.length_a   1.000
_cell.length_b   1.000
_cell.length_c   1.000
_cell.angle_alpha   90.00
_cell.angle_beta   90.00
_cell.angle_gamma   90.00
#
_symmetry.space_group_name_H-M   'P 1'
#
loop_
_entity.id
_entity.type
_entity.pdbx_description
1 polymer ?
#
loop_
_entity_poly.entity_id
_entity_poly.type
_entity_poly.pdbx_seq_one_letter_code
_entity_poly.pdbx_strand_id
1 'polypeptide(L)'
;MTTPRPTQASRSQAVLLWGGFGACLAGIALHRAWSAIAFPRVFEHLVLALLALGAARLLQRALRWPLATVLAATWLAASLAYLGPLPLAAASLLAGAAIALGSFILPGPVALPLGLVLVAAGSGWWLSFPLHHRATDAIACLALVAWRHDAVAGALRLAWRSFDASARAAPRSAAAAMLLLGLAATSAWLPTMQADDVGYHLGLAWELQATGRHAM
;
A
#
# COMPACT_ATOMS: atom_id res chain seq x y z
N MET A 1 22.15 36.72 1.92
CA MET A 1 21.49 35.41 1.92
C MET A 1 20.77 35.25 0.58
N THR A 2 21.35 34.54 -0.36
CA THR A 2 20.76 34.28 -1.68
C THR A 2 19.88 33.04 -1.56
N THR A 3 18.56 33.20 -1.71
CA THR A 3 17.62 32.07 -1.81
C THR A 3 18.02 31.20 -2.99
N PRO A 4 18.20 29.88 -2.81
CA PRO A 4 18.53 28.99 -3.92
C PRO A 4 17.41 29.02 -4.95
N ARG A 5 17.73 29.29 -6.22
CA ARG A 5 16.77 29.21 -7.32
C ARG A 5 16.22 27.76 -7.39
N PRO A 6 14.91 27.58 -7.54
CA PRO A 6 14.34 26.26 -7.71
C PRO A 6 14.98 25.58 -8.91
N THR A 7 15.56 24.42 -8.71
CA THR A 7 16.21 23.64 -9.76
C THR A 7 15.15 23.20 -10.77
N GLN A 8 15.56 23.04 -12.04
CA GLN A 8 14.67 22.63 -13.13
C GLN A 8 13.95 21.30 -12.83
N ALA A 9 14.59 20.40 -12.07
CA ALA A 9 14.02 19.17 -11.54
C ALA A 9 12.80 19.42 -10.62
N SER A 10 12.80 20.49 -9.81
CA SER A 10 11.66 20.80 -8.92
C SER A 10 10.42 21.28 -9.68
N ARG A 11 10.61 21.94 -10.83
CA ARG A 11 9.49 22.36 -11.69
C ARG A 11 8.83 21.18 -12.39
N SER A 12 9.63 20.26 -12.94
CA SER A 12 9.11 19.05 -13.60
C SER A 12 8.36 18.16 -12.62
N GLN A 13 8.86 18.01 -11.40
CA GLN A 13 8.16 17.26 -10.34
C GLN A 13 6.84 17.91 -9.95
N ALA A 14 6.80 19.25 -9.81
CA ALA A 14 5.57 19.97 -9.52
C ALA A 14 4.54 19.83 -10.66
N VAL A 15 4.96 19.92 -11.91
CA VAL A 15 4.09 19.72 -13.08
C VAL A 15 3.52 18.31 -13.13
N LEU A 16 4.33 17.28 -12.89
CA LEU A 16 3.87 15.90 -12.83
C LEU A 16 2.88 15.67 -11.69
N LEU A 17 3.17 16.22 -10.51
CA LEU A 17 2.32 16.07 -9.33
C LEU A 17 0.96 16.76 -9.54
N TRP A 18 0.97 18.03 -9.93
CA TRP A 18 -0.26 18.79 -10.15
C TRP A 18 -1.01 18.36 -11.40
N GLY A 19 -0.31 17.96 -12.45
CA GLY A 19 -0.90 17.40 -13.66
C GLY A 19 -1.57 16.06 -13.38
N GLY A 20 -0.91 15.18 -12.64
CA GLY A 20 -1.49 13.90 -12.21
C GLY A 20 -2.70 14.07 -11.30
N PHE A 21 -2.63 14.98 -10.33
CA PHE A 21 -3.75 15.30 -9.46
C PHE A 21 -4.93 15.90 -10.26
N GLY A 22 -4.65 16.84 -11.16
CA GLY A 22 -5.66 17.42 -12.05
C GLY A 22 -6.31 16.37 -12.96
N ALA A 23 -5.53 15.45 -13.53
CA ALA A 23 -6.04 14.36 -14.35
C ALA A 23 -6.94 13.41 -13.54
N CYS A 24 -6.57 13.07 -12.30
CA CYS A 24 -7.41 12.28 -11.41
C CYS A 24 -8.74 12.97 -11.11
N LEU A 25 -8.71 14.27 -10.76
CA LEU A 25 -9.92 15.04 -10.51
C LEU A 25 -10.81 15.14 -11.75
N ALA A 26 -10.21 15.38 -12.93
CA ALA A 26 -10.92 15.40 -14.19
C ALA A 26 -11.55 14.03 -14.50
N GLY A 27 -10.82 12.94 -14.27
CA GLY A 27 -11.35 11.58 -14.42
C GLY A 27 -12.57 11.33 -13.51
N ILE A 28 -12.45 11.66 -12.23
CA ILE A 28 -13.56 11.56 -11.27
C ILE A 28 -14.76 12.38 -11.74
N ALA A 29 -14.51 13.61 -12.25
CA ALA A 29 -15.55 14.50 -12.73
C ALA A 29 -16.22 13.97 -13.99
N LEU A 30 -15.46 13.59 -15.01
CA LEU A 30 -15.98 13.12 -16.31
C LEU A 30 -16.77 11.81 -16.19
N HIS A 31 -16.29 10.90 -15.36
CA HIS A 31 -16.94 9.60 -15.14
C HIS A 31 -18.04 9.63 -14.08
N ARG A 32 -18.36 10.82 -13.53
CA ARG A 32 -19.37 10.98 -12.46
C ARG A 32 -19.16 10.00 -11.30
N ALA A 33 -17.90 9.71 -10.96
CA ALA A 33 -17.54 8.73 -9.93
C ALA A 33 -18.16 9.06 -8.55
N TRP A 34 -18.49 10.33 -8.30
CA TRP A 34 -19.22 10.73 -7.09
C TRP A 34 -20.62 10.14 -6.98
N SER A 35 -21.28 9.79 -8.10
CA SER A 35 -22.62 9.18 -8.06
C SER A 35 -22.61 7.74 -7.55
N ALA A 36 -21.44 7.09 -7.60
CA ALA A 36 -21.22 5.75 -7.05
C ALA A 36 -20.84 5.78 -5.55
N ILE A 37 -20.59 6.97 -4.98
CA ILE A 37 -20.24 7.10 -3.57
C ILE A 37 -21.51 6.93 -2.73
N ALA A 38 -21.58 5.81 -2.00
CA ALA A 38 -22.63 5.60 -1.02
C ALA A 38 -22.41 6.55 0.18
N PHE A 39 -23.29 7.52 0.39
CA PHE A 39 -23.21 8.48 1.50
C PHE A 39 -22.98 7.83 2.88
N PRO A 40 -23.63 6.70 3.24
CA PRO A 40 -23.34 6.01 4.50
C PRO A 40 -21.86 5.64 4.66
N ARG A 41 -21.20 5.21 3.56
CA ARG A 41 -19.78 4.87 3.57
C ARG A 41 -18.88 6.07 3.83
N VAL A 42 -19.23 7.24 3.29
CA VAL A 42 -18.50 8.49 3.56
C VAL A 42 -18.59 8.83 5.04
N PHE A 43 -19.75 8.69 5.65
CA PHE A 43 -19.93 8.93 7.08
C PHE A 43 -19.12 7.97 7.94
N GLU A 44 -19.14 6.67 7.62
CA GLU A 44 -18.32 5.66 8.30
C GLU A 44 -16.82 6.01 8.23
N HIS A 45 -16.32 6.38 7.05
CA HIS A 45 -14.91 6.79 6.88
C HIS A 45 -14.59 8.07 7.65
N LEU A 46 -15.53 9.02 7.71
CA LEU A 46 -15.35 10.23 8.51
C LEU A 46 -15.25 9.91 10.00
N VAL A 47 -16.11 9.05 10.51
CA VAL A 47 -16.08 8.59 11.91
C VAL A 47 -14.74 7.87 12.20
N LEU A 48 -14.32 6.96 11.32
CA LEU A 48 -13.03 6.27 11.46
C LEU A 48 -11.86 7.26 11.43
N ALA A 49 -11.90 8.26 10.55
CA ALA A 49 -10.88 9.30 10.50
C ALA A 49 -10.80 10.08 11.81
N LEU A 50 -11.93 10.49 12.36
CA LEU A 50 -12.00 11.21 13.63
C LEU A 50 -11.51 10.37 14.80
N LEU A 51 -11.90 9.10 14.86
CA LEU A 51 -11.44 8.15 15.89
C LEU A 51 -9.93 7.91 15.78
N ALA A 52 -9.41 7.66 14.58
CA ALA A 52 -7.98 7.48 14.35
C ALA A 52 -7.18 8.74 14.73
N LEU A 53 -7.66 9.91 14.33
CA LEU A 53 -7.02 11.18 14.66
C LEU A 53 -7.07 11.45 16.17
N GLY A 54 -8.19 11.21 16.82
CA GLY A 54 -8.36 11.33 18.26
C GLY A 54 -7.41 10.41 19.03
N ALA A 55 -7.40 9.12 18.69
CA ALA A 55 -6.49 8.15 19.28
C ALA A 55 -5.03 8.53 19.06
N ALA A 56 -4.67 8.91 17.82
CA ALA A 56 -3.32 9.32 17.50
C ALA A 56 -2.89 10.60 18.26
N ARG A 57 -3.78 11.55 18.47
CA ARG A 57 -3.50 12.75 19.27
C ARG A 57 -3.27 12.43 20.74
N LEU A 58 -4.05 11.51 21.31
CA LEU A 58 -3.86 11.04 22.69
C LEU A 58 -2.51 10.34 22.84
N LEU A 59 -2.21 9.39 21.95
CA LEU A 59 -0.93 8.66 21.95
C LEU A 59 0.26 9.61 21.68
N GLN A 60 0.10 10.62 20.83
CA GLN A 60 1.14 11.62 20.57
C GLN A 60 1.58 12.36 21.84
N ARG A 61 0.64 12.67 22.74
CA ARG A 61 0.95 13.33 24.02
C ARG A 61 1.82 12.44 24.92
N ALA A 62 1.58 11.14 24.89
CA ALA A 62 2.35 10.18 25.68
C ALA A 62 3.71 9.86 25.06
N LEU A 63 3.74 9.59 23.75
CA LEU A 63 4.94 9.12 23.05
C LEU A 63 5.86 10.22 22.54
N ARG A 64 5.35 11.46 22.39
CA ARG A 64 6.06 12.62 21.82
C ARG A 64 6.60 12.39 20.40
N TRP A 65 6.00 11.46 19.65
CA TRP A 65 6.34 11.16 18.26
C TRP A 65 5.63 12.09 17.29
N PRO A 66 6.13 12.25 16.04
CA PRO A 66 5.39 12.96 14.99
C PRO A 66 3.99 12.35 14.79
N LEU A 67 2.98 13.19 14.57
CA LEU A 67 1.60 12.71 14.42
C LEU A 67 1.45 11.69 13.29
N ALA A 68 2.15 11.88 12.17
CA ALA A 68 2.16 10.93 11.06
C ALA A 68 2.64 9.54 11.49
N THR A 69 3.69 9.46 12.31
CA THR A 69 4.22 8.20 12.84
C THR A 69 3.23 7.52 13.78
N VAL A 70 2.58 8.31 14.64
CA VAL A 70 1.55 7.77 15.54
C VAL A 70 0.34 7.28 14.76
N LEU A 71 -0.10 8.01 13.72
CA LEU A 71 -1.17 7.56 12.83
C LEU A 71 -0.80 6.25 12.12
N ALA A 72 0.43 6.13 11.60
CA ALA A 72 0.89 4.89 10.98
C ALA A 72 0.83 3.72 11.96
N ALA A 73 1.30 3.92 13.20
CA ALA A 73 1.22 2.89 14.25
C ALA A 73 -0.23 2.56 14.62
N THR A 74 -1.11 3.55 14.70
CA THR A 74 -2.54 3.36 14.99
C THR A 74 -3.21 2.52 13.89
N TRP A 75 -2.96 2.83 12.62
CA TRP A 75 -3.49 2.07 11.49
C TRP A 75 -2.94 0.65 11.43
N LEU A 76 -1.65 0.47 11.72
CA LEU A 76 -1.05 -0.86 11.79
C LEU A 76 -1.69 -1.69 12.91
N ALA A 77 -1.87 -1.12 14.10
CA ALA A 77 -2.52 -1.78 15.22
C ALA A 77 -3.98 -2.14 14.90
N ALA A 78 -4.72 -1.22 14.27
CA ALA A 78 -6.08 -1.48 13.83
C ALA A 78 -6.12 -2.60 12.76
N SER A 79 -5.23 -2.57 11.77
CA SER A 79 -5.12 -3.63 10.77
C SER A 79 -4.79 -4.99 11.41
N LEU A 80 -3.89 -5.01 12.39
CA LEU A 80 -3.57 -6.22 13.15
C LEU A 80 -4.79 -6.76 13.91
N ALA A 81 -5.58 -5.89 14.50
CA ALA A 81 -6.79 -6.28 15.24
C ALA A 81 -7.90 -6.82 14.32
N TYR A 82 -8.09 -6.20 13.13
CA TYR A 82 -9.16 -6.58 12.21
C TYR A 82 -8.79 -7.73 11.26
N LEU A 83 -7.60 -7.69 10.67
CA LEU A 83 -7.15 -8.72 9.72
C LEU A 83 -6.49 -9.90 10.41
N GLY A 84 -5.93 -9.68 11.59
CA GLY A 84 -5.08 -10.65 12.27
C GLY A 84 -3.63 -10.66 11.76
N PRO A 85 -2.75 -11.42 12.45
CA PRO A 85 -1.31 -11.41 12.15
C PRO A 85 -0.96 -12.11 10.83
N LEU A 86 -1.68 -13.16 10.45
CA LEU A 86 -1.33 -13.97 9.29
C LEU A 86 -1.49 -13.22 7.95
N PRO A 87 -2.62 -12.55 7.67
CA PRO A 87 -2.74 -11.73 6.46
C PRO A 87 -1.72 -10.59 6.38
N LEU A 88 -1.42 -9.94 7.51
CA LEU A 88 -0.40 -8.90 7.56
C LEU A 88 1.00 -9.44 7.29
N ALA A 89 1.33 -10.61 7.84
CA ALA A 89 2.60 -11.28 7.57
C ALA A 89 2.71 -11.67 6.09
N ALA A 90 1.63 -12.22 5.50
CA ALA A 90 1.59 -12.57 4.09
C ALA A 90 1.76 -11.34 3.18
N ALA A 91 1.05 -10.23 3.46
CA ALA A 91 1.19 -8.98 2.72
C ALA A 91 2.61 -8.40 2.86
N SER A 92 3.20 -8.45 4.05
CA SER A 92 4.56 -7.99 4.30
C SER A 92 5.59 -8.85 3.55
N LEU A 93 5.40 -10.17 3.54
CA LEU A 93 6.25 -11.10 2.81
C LEU A 93 6.17 -10.86 1.31
N LEU A 94 4.96 -10.68 0.77
CA LEU A 94 4.75 -10.34 -0.65
C LEU A 94 5.41 -9.00 -1.00
N ALA A 95 5.26 -7.97 -0.17
CA ALA A 95 5.92 -6.68 -0.37
C ALA A 95 7.45 -6.82 -0.34
N GLY A 96 7.99 -7.60 0.59
CA GLY A 96 9.41 -7.92 0.66
C GLY A 96 9.91 -8.63 -0.59
N ALA A 97 9.18 -9.65 -1.06
CA ALA A 97 9.50 -10.38 -2.30
C ALA A 97 9.41 -9.47 -3.54
N ALA A 98 8.42 -8.56 -3.59
CA ALA A 98 8.31 -7.57 -4.66
C ALA A 98 9.51 -6.59 -4.64
N ILE A 99 9.93 -6.09 -3.48
CA ILE A 99 11.15 -5.26 -3.37
C ILE A 99 12.37 -6.06 -3.85
N ALA A 100 12.50 -7.31 -3.42
CA ALA A 100 13.60 -8.18 -3.82
C ALA A 100 13.63 -8.33 -5.34
N LEU A 101 12.50 -8.67 -5.97
CA LEU A 101 12.37 -8.86 -7.40
C LEU A 101 12.61 -7.57 -8.19
N GLY A 102 11.98 -6.47 -7.81
CA GLY A 102 12.15 -5.16 -8.46
C GLY A 102 13.57 -4.62 -8.35
N SER A 103 14.29 -4.97 -7.26
CA SER A 103 15.68 -4.55 -7.04
C SER A 103 16.70 -5.16 -8.01
N PHE A 104 16.33 -6.20 -8.77
CA PHE A 104 17.17 -6.72 -9.85
C PHE A 104 17.23 -5.74 -11.04
N ILE A 105 16.18 -4.95 -11.23
CA ILE A 105 16.08 -4.01 -12.35
C ILE A 105 16.42 -2.59 -11.88
N LEU A 106 15.76 -2.11 -10.83
CA LEU A 106 15.94 -0.77 -10.29
C LEU A 106 16.00 -0.81 -8.75
N PRO A 107 17.12 -0.40 -8.15
CA PRO A 107 17.22 -0.32 -6.70
C PRO A 107 16.45 0.89 -6.14
N GLY A 108 16.19 0.87 -4.83
CA GLY A 108 15.61 1.99 -4.11
C GLY A 108 14.07 1.99 -4.08
N PRO A 109 13.40 3.16 -3.97
CA PRO A 109 11.97 3.24 -3.70
C PRO A 109 11.09 2.73 -4.86
N VAL A 110 11.62 2.67 -6.09
CA VAL A 110 10.91 2.18 -7.27
C VAL A 110 10.87 0.64 -7.32
N ALA A 111 11.71 -0.03 -6.52
CA ALA A 111 11.77 -1.49 -6.50
C ALA A 111 10.42 -2.13 -6.12
N LEU A 112 9.70 -1.56 -5.15
CA LEU A 112 8.40 -2.10 -4.73
C LEU A 112 7.35 -2.08 -5.85
N PRO A 113 6.99 -0.92 -6.45
CA PRO A 113 5.99 -0.90 -7.51
C PRO A 113 6.41 -1.70 -8.73
N LEU A 114 7.68 -1.67 -9.13
CA LEU A 114 8.19 -2.47 -10.22
C LEU A 114 8.08 -3.97 -9.92
N GLY A 115 8.45 -4.38 -8.71
CA GLY A 115 8.33 -5.77 -8.29
C GLY A 115 6.90 -6.25 -8.23
N LEU A 116 5.95 -5.42 -7.79
CA LEU A 116 4.51 -5.75 -7.83
C LEU A 116 4.02 -5.97 -9.27
N VAL A 117 4.46 -5.15 -10.23
CA VAL A 117 4.16 -5.34 -11.66
C VAL A 117 4.75 -6.67 -12.16
N LEU A 118 5.99 -6.99 -11.80
CA LEU A 118 6.64 -8.24 -12.18
C LEU A 118 5.94 -9.46 -11.56
N VAL A 119 5.52 -9.38 -10.30
CA VAL A 119 4.73 -10.43 -9.65
C VAL A 119 3.39 -10.59 -10.36
N ALA A 120 2.68 -9.51 -10.65
CA ALA A 120 1.39 -9.55 -11.36
C ALA A 120 1.53 -10.15 -12.77
N ALA A 121 2.53 -9.73 -13.53
CA ALA A 121 2.82 -10.26 -14.86
C ALA A 121 3.23 -11.74 -14.82
N GLY A 122 4.12 -12.10 -13.87
CA GLY A 122 4.58 -13.46 -13.67
C GLY A 122 3.48 -14.39 -13.20
N SER A 123 2.59 -13.91 -12.30
CA SER A 123 1.48 -14.72 -11.79
C SER A 123 0.51 -15.12 -12.91
N GLY A 124 0.22 -14.21 -13.85
CA GLY A 124 -0.62 -14.52 -15.01
C GLY A 124 -0.07 -15.68 -15.86
N TRP A 125 1.24 -15.75 -16.02
CA TRP A 125 1.92 -16.84 -16.74
C TRP A 125 1.96 -18.15 -15.93
N TRP A 126 2.17 -18.00 -14.60
CA TRP A 126 2.31 -19.10 -13.67
C TRP A 126 0.99 -19.83 -13.38
N LEU A 127 -0.15 -19.16 -13.58
CA LEU A 127 -1.49 -19.69 -13.31
C LEU A 127 -1.80 -21.02 -14.00
N SER A 128 -1.18 -21.28 -15.16
CA SER A 128 -1.37 -22.52 -15.92
C SER A 128 -0.64 -23.75 -15.34
N PHE A 129 0.28 -23.55 -14.39
CA PHE A 129 1.03 -24.66 -13.81
C PHE A 129 0.42 -25.13 -12.49
N PRO A 130 0.42 -26.45 -12.19
CA PRO A 130 -0.19 -26.99 -10.96
C PRO A 130 0.72 -26.81 -9.73
N LEU A 131 1.24 -25.59 -9.55
CA LEU A 131 2.21 -25.25 -8.50
C LEU A 131 1.67 -24.24 -7.47
N HIS A 132 0.42 -23.82 -7.65
CA HIS A 132 -0.22 -22.83 -6.77
C HIS A 132 -0.63 -23.47 -5.44
N HIS A 133 0.33 -23.54 -4.56
CA HIS A 133 0.09 -23.98 -3.20
C HIS A 133 0.65 -22.93 -2.22
N ARG A 134 -0.10 -22.62 -1.15
CA ARG A 134 0.30 -21.60 -0.17
C ARG A 134 1.75 -21.78 0.31
N ALA A 135 2.18 -23.03 0.50
CA ALA A 135 3.54 -23.32 0.93
C ALA A 135 4.56 -22.99 -0.16
N THR A 136 4.28 -23.33 -1.42
CA THR A 136 5.16 -23.06 -2.56
C THR A 136 5.36 -21.55 -2.74
N ASP A 137 4.27 -20.77 -2.72
CA ASP A 137 4.31 -19.34 -2.88
C ASP A 137 5.04 -18.66 -1.69
N ALA A 138 4.78 -19.12 -0.46
CA ALA A 138 5.47 -18.65 0.72
C ALA A 138 6.97 -18.93 0.69
N ILE A 139 7.36 -20.16 0.28
CA ILE A 139 8.76 -20.56 0.14
C ILE A 139 9.45 -19.74 -0.94
N ALA A 140 8.81 -19.52 -2.10
CA ALA A 140 9.36 -18.70 -3.17
C ALA A 140 9.58 -17.25 -2.72
N CYS A 141 8.59 -16.66 -2.04
CA CYS A 141 8.72 -15.31 -1.48
C CYS A 141 9.83 -15.23 -0.42
N LEU A 142 9.91 -16.20 0.49
CA LEU A 142 10.96 -16.26 1.51
C LEU A 142 12.35 -16.41 0.89
N ALA A 143 12.49 -17.28 -0.13
CA ALA A 143 13.75 -17.46 -0.85
C ALA A 143 14.20 -16.17 -1.53
N LEU A 144 13.30 -15.44 -2.19
CA LEU A 144 13.60 -14.14 -2.81
C LEU A 144 14.04 -13.10 -1.76
N VAL A 145 13.32 -13.00 -0.65
CA VAL A 145 13.67 -12.07 0.44
C VAL A 145 15.01 -12.45 1.05
N ALA A 146 15.26 -13.73 1.32
CA ALA A 146 16.53 -14.21 1.87
C ALA A 146 17.70 -13.95 0.90
N TRP A 147 17.50 -14.20 -0.39
CA TRP A 147 18.54 -13.95 -1.40
C TRP A 147 18.90 -12.46 -1.52
N ARG A 148 17.89 -11.58 -1.45
CA ARG A 148 18.06 -10.13 -1.64
C ARG A 148 17.86 -9.34 -0.34
N HIS A 149 18.13 -9.95 0.81
CA HIS A 149 17.87 -9.36 2.14
C HIS A 149 18.48 -7.97 2.31
N ASP A 150 19.70 -7.74 1.77
CA ASP A 150 20.36 -6.43 1.86
C ASP A 150 19.62 -5.35 1.06
N ALA A 151 19.11 -5.69 -0.12
CA ALA A 151 18.31 -4.77 -0.94
C ALA A 151 16.98 -4.45 -0.27
N VAL A 152 16.31 -5.46 0.28
CA VAL A 152 15.05 -5.29 1.04
C VAL A 152 15.30 -4.43 2.27
N ALA A 153 16.29 -4.75 3.09
CA ALA A 153 16.64 -3.97 4.28
C ALA A 153 17.06 -2.54 3.92
N GLY A 154 17.80 -2.36 2.82
CA GLY A 154 18.18 -1.05 2.29
C GLY A 154 16.98 -0.21 1.88
N ALA A 155 16.05 -0.79 1.14
CA ALA A 155 14.81 -0.13 0.71
C ALA A 155 13.94 0.26 1.90
N LEU A 156 13.76 -0.62 2.88
CA LEU A 156 13.00 -0.34 4.10
C LEU A 156 13.64 0.77 4.94
N ARG A 157 14.97 0.75 5.12
CA ARG A 157 15.70 1.82 5.82
C ARG A 157 15.55 3.16 5.11
N LEU A 158 15.63 3.17 3.78
CA LEU A 158 15.45 4.39 2.99
C LEU A 158 14.03 4.91 3.10
N ALA A 159 13.02 4.04 2.95
CA ALA A 159 11.61 4.39 3.11
C ALA A 159 11.32 4.98 4.49
N TRP A 160 11.85 4.35 5.54
CA TRP A 160 11.71 4.85 6.91
C TRP A 160 12.34 6.23 7.10
N ARG A 161 13.59 6.42 6.62
CA ARG A 161 14.28 7.72 6.72
C ARG A 161 13.54 8.82 5.96
N SER A 162 13.05 8.51 4.75
CA SER A 162 12.28 9.44 3.93
C SER A 162 10.97 9.82 4.59
N PHE A 163 10.28 8.83 5.17
CA PHE A 163 9.04 9.04 5.93
C PHE A 163 9.29 9.93 7.16
N ASP A 164 10.28 9.60 7.97
CA ASP A 164 10.62 10.38 9.17
C ASP A 164 11.04 11.81 8.84
N ALA A 165 11.85 12.00 7.80
CA ALA A 165 12.22 13.33 7.29
C ALA A 165 10.98 14.13 6.83
N SER A 166 10.08 13.51 6.08
CA SER A 166 8.82 14.12 5.61
C SER A 166 7.89 14.46 6.77
N ALA A 167 7.78 13.56 7.75
CA ALA A 167 6.96 13.77 8.94
C ALA A 167 7.42 14.97 9.79
N ARG A 168 8.73 15.26 9.76
CA ARG A 168 9.31 16.43 10.45
C ARG A 168 9.25 17.70 9.60
N ALA A 169 9.55 17.61 8.31
CA ALA A 169 9.58 18.78 7.41
C ALA A 169 8.18 19.34 7.11
N ALA A 170 7.18 18.47 6.95
CA ALA A 170 5.83 18.83 6.60
C ALA A 170 4.79 18.07 7.45
N PRO A 171 4.72 18.31 8.78
CA PRO A 171 3.98 17.48 9.72
C PRO A 171 2.48 17.39 9.42
N ARG A 172 1.87 18.46 8.93
CA ARG A 172 0.43 18.47 8.58
C ARG A 172 0.14 17.64 7.34
N SER A 173 0.94 17.83 6.29
CA SER A 173 0.78 17.07 5.03
C SER A 173 1.08 15.59 5.22
N ALA A 174 2.12 15.26 5.98
CA ALA A 174 2.45 13.87 6.31
C ALA A 174 1.33 13.20 7.13
N ALA A 175 0.76 13.91 8.12
CA ALA A 175 -0.36 13.38 8.89
C ALA A 175 -1.62 13.20 8.02
N ALA A 176 -1.94 14.15 7.15
CA ALA A 176 -3.05 14.04 6.21
C ALA A 176 -2.87 12.85 5.25
N ALA A 177 -1.67 12.68 4.69
CA ALA A 177 -1.35 11.56 3.82
C ALA A 177 -1.51 10.21 4.56
N MET A 178 -0.99 10.10 5.79
CA MET A 178 -1.14 8.88 6.59
C MET A 178 -2.60 8.60 6.97
N LEU A 179 -3.39 9.64 7.24
CA LEU A 179 -4.81 9.48 7.51
C LEU A 179 -5.55 8.94 6.27
N LEU A 180 -5.30 9.52 5.09
CA LEU A 180 -5.92 9.09 3.84
C LEU A 180 -5.49 7.67 3.44
N LEU A 181 -4.21 7.34 3.56
CA LEU A 181 -3.70 5.99 3.29
C LEU A 181 -4.31 4.96 4.22
N GLY A 182 -4.43 5.29 5.52
CA GLY A 182 -5.09 4.41 6.48
C GLY A 182 -6.56 4.20 6.16
N LEU A 183 -7.29 5.26 5.80
CA LEU A 183 -8.69 5.14 5.37
C LEU A 183 -8.82 4.30 4.10
N ALA A 184 -7.95 4.49 3.12
CA ALA A 184 -7.94 3.65 1.91
C ALA A 184 -7.68 2.17 2.26
N ALA A 185 -6.78 1.90 3.21
CA ALA A 185 -6.49 0.54 3.67
C ALA A 185 -7.68 -0.13 4.38
N THR A 186 -8.62 0.63 4.96
CA THR A 186 -9.81 0.04 5.62
C THR A 186 -10.72 -0.69 4.63
N SER A 187 -10.65 -0.36 3.35
CA SER A 187 -11.40 -1.10 2.32
C SER A 187 -11.01 -2.59 2.25
N ALA A 188 -9.76 -2.91 2.64
CA ALA A 188 -9.29 -4.28 2.70
C ALA A 188 -9.74 -5.04 3.97
N TRP A 189 -10.36 -4.37 4.95
CA TRP A 189 -10.80 -5.01 6.20
C TRP A 189 -12.16 -5.68 6.06
N LEU A 190 -12.96 -5.25 5.10
CA LEU A 190 -14.29 -5.78 4.89
C LEU A 190 -14.24 -6.86 3.81
N PRO A 191 -14.92 -8.00 4.01
CA PRO A 191 -15.10 -8.96 2.94
C PRO A 191 -15.86 -8.28 1.81
N THR A 192 -15.39 -8.47 0.60
CA THR A 192 -16.12 -7.99 -0.56
C THR A 192 -17.44 -8.75 -0.69
N MET A 193 -18.51 -7.99 -0.94
CA MET A 193 -19.86 -8.52 -1.15
C MET A 193 -20.31 -8.31 -2.59
N GLN A 194 -19.44 -7.79 -3.46
CA GLN A 194 -19.76 -7.59 -4.86
C GLN A 194 -19.71 -8.93 -5.60
N ALA A 195 -20.70 -9.17 -6.44
CA ALA A 195 -20.80 -10.43 -7.18
C ALA A 195 -19.58 -10.70 -8.07
N ASP A 196 -18.99 -9.65 -8.66
CA ASP A 196 -17.79 -9.73 -9.47
C ASP A 196 -16.57 -10.15 -8.63
N ASP A 197 -16.43 -9.59 -7.45
CA ASP A 197 -15.33 -9.95 -6.55
C ASP A 197 -15.47 -11.39 -6.04
N VAL A 198 -16.69 -11.81 -5.69
CA VAL A 198 -16.95 -13.18 -5.23
C VAL A 198 -16.81 -14.18 -6.39
N GLY A 199 -17.34 -13.85 -7.57
CA GLY A 199 -17.30 -14.74 -8.73
C GLY A 199 -15.91 -14.85 -9.36
N TYR A 200 -15.25 -13.71 -9.62
CA TYR A 200 -13.97 -13.70 -10.34
C TYR A 200 -12.77 -13.73 -9.39
N HIS A 201 -12.69 -12.80 -8.45
CA HIS A 201 -11.46 -12.66 -7.65
C HIS A 201 -11.35 -13.73 -6.55
N LEU A 202 -12.44 -13.98 -5.81
CA LEU A 202 -12.43 -15.02 -4.78
C LEU A 202 -12.66 -16.41 -5.38
N GLY A 203 -13.44 -16.53 -6.43
CA GLY A 203 -13.65 -17.81 -7.15
C GLY A 203 -12.36 -18.35 -7.72
N LEU A 204 -11.58 -17.51 -8.40
CA LEU A 204 -10.26 -17.88 -8.91
C LEU A 204 -9.30 -18.28 -7.77
N ALA A 205 -9.25 -17.50 -6.70
CA ALA A 205 -8.40 -17.82 -5.55
C ALA A 205 -8.82 -19.15 -4.87
N TRP A 206 -10.12 -19.40 -4.79
CA TRP A 206 -10.66 -20.67 -4.29
C TRP A 206 -10.30 -21.85 -5.19
N GLU A 207 -10.47 -21.71 -6.51
CA GLU A 207 -10.12 -22.74 -7.49
C GLU A 207 -8.63 -23.09 -7.42
N LEU A 208 -7.77 -22.08 -7.40
CA LEU A 208 -6.31 -22.26 -7.25
C LEU A 208 -5.94 -22.98 -5.95
N GLN A 209 -6.65 -22.69 -4.85
CA GLN A 209 -6.42 -23.40 -3.59
C GLN A 209 -6.91 -24.85 -3.62
N ALA A 210 -8.02 -25.11 -4.31
CA ALA A 210 -8.63 -26.44 -4.37
C ALA A 210 -7.92 -27.36 -5.35
N THR A 211 -7.51 -26.84 -6.50
CA THR A 211 -6.98 -27.64 -7.63
C THR A 211 -5.48 -27.44 -7.87
N GLY A 212 -4.88 -26.40 -7.29
CA GLY A 212 -3.49 -26.03 -7.52
C GLY A 212 -3.22 -25.38 -8.89
N ARG A 213 -4.25 -25.25 -9.73
CA ARG A 213 -4.16 -24.64 -11.07
C ARG A 213 -5.46 -23.97 -11.46
N HIS A 214 -5.41 -23.03 -12.39
CA HIS A 214 -6.59 -22.51 -13.07
C HIS A 214 -6.82 -23.30 -14.37
N ALA A 215 -7.98 -23.93 -14.50
CA ALA A 215 -8.41 -24.54 -15.75
C ALA A 215 -8.92 -23.42 -16.67
N MET A 216 -8.22 -23.16 -17.76
CA MET A 216 -8.71 -22.29 -18.84
C MET A 216 -9.68 -23.07 -19.71
#